data_1a27c0d934f9074db0c95667db5da6d6
#
_entry.id   1a27c0d934f9074db0c95667db5da6d6
#
_cell.length_a   1.000
_cell.length_b   1.000
_cell.length_c   1.000
_cell.angle_alpha   90.00
_cell.angle_beta   90.00
_cell.angle_gamma   90.00
#
_symmetry.space_group_name_H-M   'P 1'
#
loop_
_entity.id
_entity.type
_entity.pdbx_description
1 polymer ?
#
loop_
_entity_poly.entity_id
_entity_poly.type
_entity_poly.pdbx_seq_one_letter_code
_entity_poly.pdbx_strand_id
1 'polypeptide(L)'
;MKDNYDHITTSQAIFDVVKRGNYVEETRIQYEIKCIGTEIETAQMGKDTVKYKFTITKIDLLTDTKKSHEFVRRYTHFLWLQNELQNKQIGRVIPSLPEKQTVYDKDKRKLEFVYFMQKILSHKKLQQIDCLERFFSEELRDYDAFQHYIDNMKESQSMINMVINTGISVMNMFSKFYNYNSVQIINRIPDENDKQFEEFKKELEQNKSNTEIITSDIQKIVQKLQIQARSLSNSFDIFMNECQGVEEFTTLKTIIKIYESYEIKLRQKYVYRMEASIKDYDQAIKLINLYKELKEQINKDTQLINNPNYRSQIDELKMQINNNKQKVEQLHINFLDDIDLFKQQQSWCLNDVQKKFYIDLQECYDSIKQQKTAQHL
;
A
#
# COMPACT_ATOMS: atom_id res chain seq x y z
N MET A 1 -7.30 29.06 -17.07
CA MET A 1 -6.98 27.81 -17.79
C MET A 1 -7.31 26.68 -16.85
N LYS A 2 -8.33 25.90 -17.17
CA LYS A 2 -8.67 24.69 -16.39
C LYS A 2 -7.61 23.64 -16.73
N ASP A 3 -6.82 23.26 -15.73
CA ASP A 3 -5.81 22.22 -15.89
C ASP A 3 -6.50 20.89 -16.19
N ASN A 4 -6.52 20.54 -17.47
CA ASN A 4 -6.74 19.17 -17.90
C ASN A 4 -5.50 18.37 -17.51
N TYR A 5 -5.43 17.95 -16.23
CA TYR A 5 -4.56 16.85 -15.87
C TYR A 5 -5.14 15.60 -16.53
N ASP A 6 -4.52 15.19 -17.62
CA ASP A 6 -4.78 13.90 -18.23
C ASP A 6 -4.63 12.83 -17.16
N HIS A 7 -5.76 12.32 -16.73
CA HIS A 7 -5.91 11.24 -15.80
C HIS A 7 -5.36 9.97 -16.45
N ILE A 8 -4.03 9.79 -16.40
CA ILE A 8 -3.45 8.50 -16.76
C ILE A 8 -4.03 7.49 -15.77
N THR A 9 -4.97 6.72 -16.23
CA THR A 9 -5.60 5.65 -15.48
C THR A 9 -4.54 4.59 -15.20
N THR A 10 -3.93 4.66 -14.02
CA THR A 10 -2.99 3.63 -13.51
C THR A 10 -3.66 2.24 -13.50
N SER A 11 -4.99 2.21 -13.50
CA SER A 11 -5.81 0.99 -13.70
C SER A 11 -5.47 0.27 -14.99
N GLN A 12 -5.28 1.00 -16.10
CA GLN A 12 -4.98 0.38 -17.39
C GLN A 12 -3.63 -0.32 -17.37
N ALA A 13 -2.66 0.24 -16.67
CA ALA A 13 -1.33 -0.32 -16.59
C ALA A 13 -1.29 -1.61 -15.75
N ILE A 14 -2.04 -1.68 -14.64
CA ILE A 14 -2.17 -2.91 -13.83
C ILE A 14 -2.99 -3.96 -14.60
N PHE A 15 -4.03 -3.53 -15.33
CA PHE A 15 -4.87 -4.40 -16.15
C PHE A 15 -4.09 -5.04 -17.31
N ASP A 16 -3.23 -4.29 -18.00
CA ASP A 16 -2.40 -4.81 -19.08
C ASP A 16 -1.41 -5.89 -18.61
N VAL A 17 -1.07 -5.92 -17.32
CA VAL A 17 -0.25 -6.97 -16.69
C VAL A 17 -1.02 -8.26 -16.52
N VAL A 18 -2.23 -8.15 -15.98
CA VAL A 18 -3.11 -9.32 -15.79
C VAL A 18 -3.45 -9.97 -17.14
N LYS A 19 -3.57 -9.16 -18.21
CA LYS A 19 -3.78 -9.68 -19.58
C LYS A 19 -2.56 -10.38 -20.22
N ARG A 20 -1.34 -10.01 -19.85
CA ARG A 20 -0.12 -10.55 -20.50
C ARG A 20 0.47 -11.76 -19.78
N GLY A 21 0.12 -12.00 -18.53
CA GLY A 21 0.45 -13.24 -17.85
C GLY A 21 -0.56 -14.33 -18.26
N ASN A 22 -0.10 -15.53 -18.60
CA ASN A 22 -0.92 -16.70 -19.02
C ASN A 22 -1.90 -17.21 -17.94
N TYR A 23 -2.24 -16.40 -16.94
CA TYR A 23 -3.33 -16.61 -15.99
C TYR A 23 -4.59 -15.89 -16.46
N VAL A 24 -5.11 -16.32 -17.61
CA VAL A 24 -6.45 -15.95 -18.08
C VAL A 24 -7.48 -16.82 -17.39
N GLU A 25 -7.65 -16.66 -16.11
CA GLU A 25 -8.98 -16.80 -15.55
C GLU A 25 -9.62 -15.41 -15.64
N GLU A 26 -10.51 -15.25 -16.58
CA GLU A 26 -11.23 -14.01 -16.88
C GLU A 26 -11.89 -13.47 -15.61
N THR A 27 -11.30 -12.44 -15.01
CA THR A 27 -12.01 -11.65 -14.02
C THR A 27 -13.10 -10.91 -14.76
N ARG A 28 -14.34 -11.36 -14.59
CA ARG A 28 -15.55 -10.76 -15.21
C ARG A 28 -15.70 -9.28 -14.83
N ILE A 29 -15.16 -8.90 -13.68
CA ILE A 29 -15.36 -7.56 -13.09
C ILE A 29 -14.02 -6.85 -12.98
N GLN A 30 -13.97 -5.65 -13.55
CA GLN A 30 -12.86 -4.71 -13.39
C GLN A 30 -13.31 -3.52 -12.55
N TYR A 31 -12.39 -2.95 -11.78
CA TYR A 31 -12.63 -1.75 -11.00
C TYR A 31 -11.68 -0.63 -11.41
N GLU A 32 -12.23 0.57 -11.56
CA GLU A 32 -11.46 1.81 -11.66
C GLU A 32 -11.71 2.64 -10.40
N ILE A 33 -10.65 3.20 -9.82
CA ILE A 33 -10.76 4.05 -8.63
C ILE A 33 -9.94 5.30 -8.79
N LYS A 34 -10.52 6.45 -8.41
CA LYS A 34 -9.89 7.76 -8.47
C LYS A 34 -10.17 8.53 -7.19
N CYS A 35 -9.18 9.25 -6.67
CA CYS A 35 -9.40 10.25 -5.63
C CYS A 35 -9.72 11.60 -6.31
N ILE A 36 -10.95 12.10 -6.11
CA ILE A 36 -11.46 13.31 -6.78
C ILE A 36 -11.36 14.56 -5.91
N GLY A 37 -11.06 14.42 -4.63
CA GLY A 37 -10.93 15.58 -3.74
C GLY A 37 -10.58 15.22 -2.31
N THR A 38 -10.34 16.27 -1.53
CA THR A 38 -10.15 16.21 -0.07
C THR A 38 -10.95 17.32 0.59
N GLU A 39 -11.57 17.01 1.70
CA GLU A 39 -12.24 17.95 2.59
C GLU A 39 -11.51 18.00 3.94
N ILE A 40 -11.34 19.18 4.51
CA ILE A 40 -10.72 19.37 5.82
C ILE A 40 -11.81 19.82 6.77
N GLU A 41 -12.07 19.03 7.79
CA GLU A 41 -12.96 19.39 8.89
C GLU A 41 -12.11 19.83 10.08
N THR A 42 -12.19 21.11 10.39
CA THR A 42 -11.50 21.69 11.54
C THR A 42 -12.28 21.38 12.80
N ALA A 43 -11.75 20.56 13.67
CA ALA A 43 -12.38 20.28 14.96
C ALA A 43 -12.21 21.46 15.90
N GLN A 44 -13.25 21.76 16.71
CA GLN A 44 -13.24 22.84 17.71
C GLN A 44 -12.09 22.75 18.74
N MET A 45 -11.41 21.60 18.82
CA MET A 45 -10.24 21.33 19.70
C MET A 45 -8.93 21.06 18.95
N GLY A 46 -8.74 21.59 17.74
CA GLY A 46 -7.40 21.74 17.16
C GLY A 46 -6.80 20.51 16.45
N LYS A 47 -7.57 19.46 16.15
CA LYS A 47 -7.09 18.38 15.26
C LYS A 47 -7.96 18.32 14.00
N ASP A 48 -7.40 18.81 12.90
CA ASP A 48 -8.03 18.70 11.60
C ASP A 48 -8.23 17.25 11.17
N THR A 49 -9.44 16.93 10.74
CA THR A 49 -9.75 15.63 10.13
C THR A 49 -9.80 15.79 8.62
N VAL A 50 -8.96 15.03 7.91
CA VAL A 50 -8.95 15.02 6.46
C VAL A 50 -9.80 13.85 5.95
N LYS A 51 -10.82 14.19 5.19
CA LYS A 51 -11.71 13.29 4.47
C LYS A 51 -11.28 13.25 3.00
N TYR A 52 -11.22 12.06 2.41
CA TYR A 52 -10.85 11.84 1.01
C TYR A 52 -12.08 11.38 0.26
N LYS A 53 -12.39 12.06 -0.85
CA LYS A 53 -13.50 11.74 -1.73
C LYS A 53 -12.98 10.93 -2.91
N PHE A 54 -13.61 9.78 -3.14
CA PHE A 54 -13.23 8.85 -4.20
C PHE A 54 -14.43 8.57 -5.11
N THR A 55 -14.11 8.25 -6.36
CA THR A 55 -15.05 7.62 -7.29
C THR A 55 -14.56 6.21 -7.57
N ILE A 56 -15.46 5.23 -7.45
CA ILE A 56 -15.24 3.86 -7.88
C ILE A 56 -16.17 3.54 -9.05
N THR A 57 -15.63 2.93 -10.09
CA THR A 57 -16.38 2.44 -11.24
C THR A 57 -16.18 0.93 -11.36
N LYS A 58 -17.28 0.19 -11.26
CA LYS A 58 -17.33 -1.26 -11.50
C LYS A 58 -17.71 -1.49 -12.96
N ILE A 59 -16.89 -2.24 -13.67
CA ILE A 59 -17.06 -2.56 -15.09
C ILE A 59 -17.27 -4.07 -15.21
N ASP A 60 -18.41 -4.50 -15.70
CA ASP A 60 -18.65 -5.90 -16.06
C ASP A 60 -18.18 -6.09 -17.52
N LEU A 61 -17.10 -6.85 -17.69
CA LEU A 61 -16.44 -7.03 -18.99
C LEU A 61 -17.27 -7.89 -19.98
N LEU A 62 -18.26 -8.66 -19.49
CA LEU A 62 -19.13 -9.46 -20.36
C LEU A 62 -20.27 -8.62 -20.95
N THR A 63 -20.83 -7.73 -20.14
CA THR A 63 -22.00 -6.92 -20.52
C THR A 63 -21.61 -5.49 -20.92
N ASP A 64 -20.33 -5.12 -20.79
CA ASP A 64 -19.80 -3.75 -20.91
C ASP A 64 -20.59 -2.71 -20.08
N THR A 65 -21.23 -3.17 -19.00
CA THR A 65 -21.99 -2.28 -18.12
C THR A 65 -21.05 -1.63 -17.12
N LYS A 66 -21.20 -0.31 -16.95
CA LYS A 66 -20.41 0.51 -16.01
C LYS A 66 -21.33 1.09 -14.95
N LYS A 67 -21.00 0.84 -13.68
CA LYS A 67 -21.66 1.46 -12.54
C LYS A 67 -20.64 2.25 -11.75
N SER A 68 -20.91 3.53 -11.53
CA SER A 68 -20.01 4.42 -10.83
C SER A 68 -20.73 5.12 -9.68
N HIS A 69 -20.08 5.23 -8.53
CA HIS A 69 -20.56 6.04 -7.42
C HIS A 69 -19.39 6.66 -6.66
N GLU A 70 -19.70 7.66 -5.85
CA GLU A 70 -18.74 8.35 -5.02
C GLU A 70 -18.85 7.88 -3.57
N PHE A 71 -17.73 7.89 -2.86
CA PHE A 71 -17.70 7.61 -1.42
C PHE A 71 -16.64 8.44 -0.71
N VAL A 72 -16.82 8.65 0.60
CA VAL A 72 -15.92 9.46 1.42
C VAL A 72 -15.31 8.61 2.52
N ARG A 73 -13.99 8.65 2.66
CA ARG A 73 -13.24 7.88 3.67
C ARG A 73 -12.14 8.74 4.29
N ARG A 74 -11.75 8.42 5.53
CA ARG A 74 -10.56 8.98 6.19
C ARG A 74 -9.50 7.90 6.42
N TYR A 75 -8.30 8.30 6.82
CA TYR A 75 -7.18 7.39 7.08
C TYR A 75 -7.55 6.20 7.98
N THR A 76 -8.29 6.44 9.07
CA THR A 76 -8.68 5.39 10.02
C THR A 76 -9.63 4.34 9.42
N HIS A 77 -10.41 4.70 8.37
CA HIS A 77 -11.25 3.75 7.66
C HIS A 77 -10.41 2.81 6.80
N PHE A 78 -9.34 3.31 6.18
CA PHE A 78 -8.37 2.47 5.46
C PHE A 78 -7.61 1.55 6.40
N LEU A 79 -7.22 2.03 7.57
CA LEU A 79 -6.57 1.23 8.60
C LEU A 79 -7.51 0.10 9.09
N TRP A 80 -8.79 0.41 9.29
CA TRP A 80 -9.79 -0.60 9.60
C TRP A 80 -9.87 -1.66 8.48
N LEU A 81 -9.97 -1.24 7.22
CA LEU A 81 -10.01 -2.16 6.09
C LEU A 81 -8.76 -3.06 6.03
N GLN A 82 -7.58 -2.48 6.18
CA GLN A 82 -6.33 -3.25 6.18
C GLN A 82 -6.31 -4.30 7.30
N ASN A 83 -6.71 -3.93 8.52
CA ASN A 83 -6.78 -4.84 9.65
C ASN A 83 -7.79 -5.97 9.42
N GLU A 84 -8.98 -5.66 8.89
CA GLU A 84 -9.99 -6.67 8.55
C GLU A 84 -9.47 -7.66 7.50
N LEU A 85 -8.80 -7.15 6.46
CA LEU A 85 -8.19 -8.01 5.43
C LEU A 85 -7.09 -8.89 6.01
N GLN A 86 -6.21 -8.36 6.85
CA GLN A 86 -5.14 -9.13 7.51
C GLN A 86 -5.71 -10.21 8.43
N ASN A 87 -6.75 -9.91 9.18
CA ASN A 87 -7.39 -10.86 10.10
C ASN A 87 -8.15 -11.98 9.36
N LYS A 88 -8.88 -11.63 8.28
CA LYS A 88 -9.69 -12.60 7.51
C LYS A 88 -8.88 -13.39 6.50
N GLN A 89 -7.71 -12.88 6.09
CA GLN A 89 -6.88 -13.46 5.04
C GLN A 89 -5.43 -13.67 5.52
N ILE A 90 -5.30 -14.42 6.61
CA ILE A 90 -3.99 -14.75 7.18
C ILE A 90 -3.10 -15.38 6.10
N GLY A 91 -1.91 -14.83 5.93
CA GLY A 91 -0.90 -15.32 4.97
C GLY A 91 -0.95 -14.68 3.59
N ARG A 92 -1.96 -13.86 3.27
CA ARG A 92 -1.96 -13.09 2.02
C ARG A 92 -1.18 -11.80 2.15
N VAL A 93 -0.52 -11.41 1.07
CA VAL A 93 0.21 -10.13 1.02
C VAL A 93 -0.77 -8.97 0.86
N ILE A 94 -1.21 -8.41 1.98
CA ILE A 94 -2.06 -7.22 1.95
C ILE A 94 -1.17 -5.98 1.72
N PRO A 95 -1.48 -5.13 0.71
CA PRO A 95 -0.71 -3.93 0.44
C PRO A 95 -0.57 -3.02 1.67
N SER A 96 0.54 -2.30 1.73
CA SER A 96 0.79 -1.38 2.84
C SER A 96 0.01 -0.08 2.67
N LEU A 97 -0.44 0.49 3.80
CA LEU A 97 -0.98 1.84 3.84
C LEU A 97 0.15 2.88 3.98
N PRO A 98 -0.12 4.13 3.58
CA PRO A 98 0.76 5.25 3.90
C PRO A 98 0.93 5.37 5.42
N GLU A 99 2.12 5.81 5.85
CA GLU A 99 2.39 6.04 7.27
C GLU A 99 1.53 7.17 7.83
N LYS A 100 1.10 7.00 9.10
CA LYS A 100 0.40 8.04 9.81
C LYS A 100 1.41 9.11 10.26
N GLN A 101 1.61 10.13 9.44
CA GLN A 101 2.48 11.27 9.75
C GLN A 101 1.67 12.47 10.23
N THR A 102 2.23 13.26 11.14
CA THR A 102 1.64 14.53 11.62
C THR A 102 1.68 15.61 10.55
N VAL A 103 2.76 15.66 9.78
CA VAL A 103 2.91 16.52 8.61
C VAL A 103 3.03 15.60 7.39
N TYR A 104 2.11 15.71 6.45
CA TYR A 104 2.07 14.84 5.28
C TYR A 104 1.71 15.62 4.02
N ASP A 105 2.28 15.17 2.92
CA ASP A 105 1.88 15.58 1.58
C ASP A 105 0.51 14.98 1.25
N LYS A 106 -0.51 15.85 1.13
CA LYS A 106 -1.89 15.44 0.85
C LYS A 106 -2.01 14.73 -0.51
N ASP A 107 -1.28 15.20 -1.51
CA ASP A 107 -1.34 14.64 -2.85
C ASP A 107 -0.64 13.29 -2.92
N LYS A 108 0.50 13.15 -2.24
CA LYS A 108 1.14 11.84 -2.05
C LYS A 108 0.17 10.84 -1.41
N ARG A 109 -0.49 11.23 -0.32
CA ARG A 109 -1.42 10.34 0.40
C ARG A 109 -2.63 9.94 -0.43
N LYS A 110 -3.19 10.84 -1.25
CA LYS A 110 -4.26 10.49 -2.21
C LYS A 110 -3.82 9.38 -3.15
N LEU A 111 -2.62 9.50 -3.73
CA LEU A 111 -2.07 8.51 -4.65
C LEU A 111 -1.78 7.17 -3.94
N GLU A 112 -1.21 7.19 -2.75
CA GLU A 112 -0.94 5.98 -1.97
C GLU A 112 -2.24 5.23 -1.63
N PHE A 113 -3.34 5.93 -1.28
CA PHE A 113 -4.65 5.30 -1.10
C PHE A 113 -5.19 4.70 -2.38
N VAL A 114 -5.07 5.40 -3.51
CA VAL A 114 -5.47 4.86 -4.81
C VAL A 114 -4.67 3.60 -5.14
N TYR A 115 -3.35 3.58 -4.94
CA TYR A 115 -2.52 2.40 -5.15
C TYR A 115 -2.90 1.23 -4.24
N PHE A 116 -3.14 1.50 -2.96
CA PHE A 116 -3.61 0.50 -2.00
C PHE A 116 -4.90 -0.17 -2.50
N MET A 117 -5.91 0.63 -2.84
CA MET A 117 -7.19 0.12 -3.31
C MET A 117 -7.09 -0.61 -4.65
N GLN A 118 -6.30 -0.08 -5.60
CA GLN A 118 -6.09 -0.73 -6.90
C GLN A 118 -5.46 -2.12 -6.75
N LYS A 119 -4.46 -2.27 -5.87
CA LYS A 119 -3.82 -3.56 -5.61
C LYS A 119 -4.79 -4.57 -4.99
N ILE A 120 -5.60 -4.15 -4.02
CA ILE A 120 -6.64 -5.01 -3.44
C ILE A 120 -7.68 -5.40 -4.50
N LEU A 121 -8.16 -4.42 -5.28
CA LEU A 121 -9.17 -4.63 -6.31
C LEU A 121 -8.65 -5.41 -7.52
N SER A 122 -7.34 -5.49 -7.74
CA SER A 122 -6.74 -6.36 -8.76
C SER A 122 -6.54 -7.80 -8.27
N HIS A 123 -6.68 -8.05 -6.97
CA HIS A 123 -6.46 -9.36 -6.39
C HIS A 123 -7.77 -10.15 -6.30
N LYS A 124 -7.94 -11.18 -7.14
CA LYS A 124 -9.17 -11.95 -7.31
C LYS A 124 -9.82 -12.42 -6.00
N LYS A 125 -9.02 -12.95 -5.07
CA LYS A 125 -9.52 -13.49 -3.80
C LYS A 125 -9.86 -12.37 -2.81
N LEU A 126 -9.13 -11.24 -2.82
CA LEU A 126 -9.42 -10.10 -1.96
C LEU A 126 -10.69 -9.36 -2.38
N GLN A 127 -11.00 -9.31 -3.68
CA GLN A 127 -12.24 -8.69 -4.19
C GLN A 127 -13.53 -9.28 -3.61
N GLN A 128 -13.50 -10.54 -3.17
CA GLN A 128 -14.68 -11.30 -2.74
C GLN A 128 -14.95 -11.20 -1.24
N ILE A 129 -14.18 -10.40 -0.51
CA ILE A 129 -14.29 -10.31 0.96
C ILE A 129 -15.35 -9.28 1.34
N ASP A 130 -16.26 -9.64 2.23
CA ASP A 130 -17.39 -8.81 2.68
C ASP A 130 -16.98 -7.41 3.16
N CYS A 131 -15.84 -7.30 3.87
CA CYS A 131 -15.40 -6.00 4.36
C CYS A 131 -15.02 -5.04 3.22
N LEU A 132 -14.57 -5.58 2.08
CA LEU A 132 -14.27 -4.77 0.90
C LEU A 132 -15.56 -4.30 0.23
N GLU A 133 -16.54 -5.19 0.09
CA GLU A 133 -17.87 -4.83 -0.41
C GLU A 133 -18.50 -3.73 0.44
N ARG A 134 -18.46 -3.85 1.77
CA ARG A 134 -18.93 -2.82 2.70
C ARG A 134 -18.16 -1.52 2.59
N PHE A 135 -16.83 -1.60 2.41
CA PHE A 135 -16.00 -0.41 2.24
C PHE A 135 -16.38 0.43 1.02
N PHE A 136 -16.81 -0.22 -0.06
CA PHE A 136 -17.23 0.42 -1.31
C PHE A 136 -18.75 0.52 -1.49
N SER A 137 -19.54 0.14 -0.49
CA SER A 137 -21.00 0.15 -0.58
C SER A 137 -21.53 1.57 -0.82
N GLU A 138 -22.48 1.69 -1.73
CA GLU A 138 -23.22 2.93 -2.00
C GLU A 138 -24.07 3.35 -0.80
N GLU A 139 -24.60 2.40 -0.05
CA GLU A 139 -25.37 2.63 1.18
C GLU A 139 -24.52 3.31 2.28
N LEU A 140 -23.23 2.99 2.32
CA LEU A 140 -22.25 3.52 3.27
C LEU A 140 -21.32 4.56 2.63
N ARG A 141 -21.77 5.24 1.58
CA ARG A 141 -20.94 6.19 0.81
C ARG A 141 -20.46 7.38 1.64
N ASP A 142 -21.31 7.87 2.55
CA ASP A 142 -21.00 9.02 3.36
C ASP A 142 -20.05 8.67 4.52
N TYR A 143 -19.32 9.67 4.97
CA TYR A 143 -18.37 9.52 6.08
C TYR A 143 -19.06 9.05 7.37
N ASP A 144 -20.14 9.71 7.76
CA ASP A 144 -20.83 9.44 9.04
C ASP A 144 -21.49 8.05 9.02
N ALA A 145 -22.13 7.67 7.91
CA ALA A 145 -22.73 6.35 7.74
C ALA A 145 -21.68 5.23 7.89
N PHE A 146 -20.50 5.41 7.27
CA PHE A 146 -19.42 4.43 7.37
C PHE A 146 -18.76 4.41 8.76
N GLN A 147 -18.59 5.58 9.39
CA GLN A 147 -18.07 5.66 10.75
C GLN A 147 -18.98 4.95 11.75
N HIS A 148 -20.29 5.18 11.65
CA HIS A 148 -21.29 4.50 12.50
C HIS A 148 -21.28 2.98 12.29
N TYR A 149 -21.15 2.53 11.05
CA TYR A 149 -20.99 1.10 10.75
C TYR A 149 -19.75 0.49 11.47
N ILE A 150 -18.58 1.15 11.41
CA ILE A 150 -17.38 0.69 12.11
C ILE A 150 -17.58 0.65 13.63
N ASP A 151 -18.21 1.68 14.20
CA ASP A 151 -18.39 1.78 15.64
C ASP A 151 -19.35 0.70 16.15
N ASN A 152 -20.44 0.41 15.43
CA ASN A 152 -21.33 -0.71 15.72
C ASN A 152 -20.62 -2.08 15.64
N MET A 153 -19.72 -2.26 14.66
CA MET A 153 -18.89 -3.48 14.55
C MET A 153 -17.97 -3.65 15.76
N LYS A 154 -17.33 -2.58 16.23
CA LYS A 154 -16.47 -2.60 17.42
C LYS A 154 -17.24 -2.94 18.68
N GLU A 155 -18.42 -2.36 18.88
CA GLU A 155 -19.30 -2.65 20.01
C GLU A 155 -19.72 -4.12 20.02
N SER A 156 -20.13 -4.64 18.85
CA SER A 156 -20.48 -6.05 18.69
C SER A 156 -19.29 -6.97 18.99
N GLN A 157 -18.09 -6.65 18.50
CA GLN A 157 -16.85 -7.38 18.80
C GLN A 157 -16.46 -7.25 20.29
N SER A 158 -16.65 -6.08 20.88
CA SER A 158 -16.40 -5.87 22.31
C SER A 158 -17.34 -6.70 23.18
N MET A 159 -18.63 -6.80 22.83
CA MET A 159 -19.58 -7.67 23.53
C MET A 159 -19.22 -9.15 23.36
N ILE A 160 -18.87 -9.58 22.15
CA ILE A 160 -18.39 -10.96 21.91
C ILE A 160 -17.10 -11.23 22.70
N ASN A 161 -16.16 -10.31 22.68
CA ASN A 161 -14.91 -10.44 23.44
C ASN A 161 -15.16 -10.37 24.96
N MET A 162 -16.17 -9.64 25.43
CA MET A 162 -16.55 -9.62 26.85
C MET A 162 -17.15 -10.95 27.28
N VAL A 163 -17.95 -11.59 26.43
CA VAL A 163 -18.48 -12.94 26.65
C VAL A 163 -17.36 -13.99 26.59
N ILE A 164 -16.40 -13.83 25.68
CA ILE A 164 -15.21 -14.69 25.56
C ILE A 164 -14.23 -14.38 26.70
N ASN A 165 -14.01 -13.11 27.07
CA ASN A 165 -13.04 -12.67 28.08
C ASN A 165 -13.48 -12.94 29.53
N THR A 166 -14.74 -13.22 29.80
CA THR A 166 -15.11 -13.88 31.08
C THR A 166 -14.49 -15.28 31.21
N GLY A 167 -14.10 -15.89 30.06
CA GLY A 167 -13.28 -17.11 30.05
C GLY A 167 -11.76 -16.88 29.81
N ILE A 168 -11.36 -15.73 29.26
CA ILE A 168 -9.98 -15.44 28.80
C ILE A 168 -9.23 -14.43 29.70
N SER A 169 -9.90 -13.82 30.68
CA SER A 169 -9.24 -12.91 31.64
C SER A 169 -8.03 -13.58 32.38
N VAL A 170 -8.03 -14.90 32.41
CA VAL A 170 -6.91 -15.70 32.93
C VAL A 170 -5.75 -15.76 31.95
N MET A 171 -6.00 -15.72 30.60
CA MET A 171 -4.96 -15.84 29.57
C MET A 171 -4.02 -14.63 29.49
N ASN A 172 -4.52 -13.41 29.66
CA ASN A 172 -3.69 -12.20 29.60
C ASN A 172 -2.77 -12.00 30.83
N MET A 173 -3.07 -12.63 31.97
CA MET A 173 -2.15 -12.66 33.10
C MET A 173 -0.91 -13.52 32.82
N PHE A 174 -1.07 -14.62 32.07
CA PHE A 174 0.01 -15.57 31.83
C PHE A 174 0.99 -15.09 30.76
N SER A 175 0.54 -14.30 29.74
CA SER A 175 1.45 -13.76 28.72
C SER A 175 2.52 -12.82 29.30
N LYS A 176 2.28 -12.18 30.45
CA LYS A 176 3.26 -11.35 31.18
C LYS A 176 4.29 -12.15 31.94
N PHE A 177 4.01 -13.40 32.30
CA PHE A 177 4.95 -14.29 33.00
C PHE A 177 5.94 -15.00 32.08
N TYR A 178 5.67 -15.08 30.76
CA TYR A 178 6.51 -15.79 29.78
C TYR A 178 7.81 -15.08 29.38
N ASN A 179 8.01 -13.83 29.79
CA ASN A 179 9.27 -13.12 29.53
C ASN A 179 10.45 -13.51 30.43
N TYR A 180 10.29 -14.49 31.29
CA TYR A 180 11.35 -14.94 32.20
C TYR A 180 11.57 -16.46 32.08
N ASN A 181 12.32 -16.85 31.12
CA ASN A 181 13.29 -17.96 31.17
C ASN A 181 13.74 -18.27 29.73
N SER A 182 15.00 -18.02 29.49
CA SER A 182 15.71 -18.47 28.29
C SER A 182 15.69 -20.00 28.21
N VAL A 183 14.64 -20.56 27.63
CA VAL A 183 14.65 -21.97 27.25
C VAL A 183 15.68 -22.10 26.15
N GLN A 184 16.69 -22.96 26.33
CA GLN A 184 17.70 -23.28 25.31
C GLN A 184 16.96 -23.61 24.01
N ILE A 185 17.23 -22.81 22.98
CA ILE A 185 16.73 -23.06 21.64
C ILE A 185 17.35 -24.39 21.19
N ILE A 186 16.54 -25.45 21.23
CA ILE A 186 16.94 -26.70 20.58
C ILE A 186 16.98 -26.36 19.07
N ASN A 187 18.17 -26.33 18.50
CA ASN A 187 18.37 -26.15 17.06
C ASN A 187 17.66 -27.27 16.32
N ARG A 188 16.43 -27.03 15.94
CA ARG A 188 15.66 -27.96 15.09
C ARG A 188 16.21 -27.86 13.67
N ILE A 189 16.40 -29.01 13.04
CA ILE A 189 16.67 -29.04 11.60
C ILE A 189 15.43 -28.49 10.88
N PRO A 190 15.56 -27.41 10.08
CA PRO A 190 14.42 -26.84 9.36
C PRO A 190 13.78 -27.92 8.47
N ASP A 191 12.45 -27.99 8.44
CA ASP A 191 11.74 -28.81 7.46
C ASP A 191 11.83 -28.20 6.05
N GLU A 192 11.37 -28.90 5.04
CA GLU A 192 11.44 -28.45 3.65
C GLU A 192 10.73 -27.12 3.44
N ASN A 193 9.59 -26.91 4.11
CA ASN A 193 8.83 -25.66 4.05
C ASN A 193 9.62 -24.49 4.67
N ASP A 194 10.34 -24.73 5.77
CA ASP A 194 11.19 -23.70 6.38
C ASP A 194 12.29 -23.26 5.42
N LYS A 195 12.91 -24.18 4.67
CA LYS A 195 13.92 -23.86 3.65
C LYS A 195 13.33 -23.03 2.52
N GLN A 196 12.15 -23.40 2.03
CA GLN A 196 11.45 -22.67 0.98
C GLN A 196 11.12 -21.23 1.40
N PHE A 197 10.63 -21.02 2.63
CA PHE A 197 10.36 -19.69 3.15
C PHE A 197 11.64 -18.86 3.36
N GLU A 198 12.79 -19.48 3.71
CA GLU A 198 14.07 -18.80 3.77
C GLU A 198 14.56 -18.36 2.37
N GLU A 199 14.38 -19.19 1.35
CA GLU A 199 14.69 -18.86 -0.02
C GLU A 199 13.84 -17.70 -0.53
N PHE A 200 12.53 -17.73 -0.30
CA PHE A 200 11.63 -16.62 -0.62
C PHE A 200 12.04 -15.33 0.09
N LYS A 201 12.39 -15.41 1.37
CA LYS A 201 12.83 -14.23 2.12
C LYS A 201 14.06 -13.60 1.48
N LYS A 202 15.09 -14.39 1.18
CA LYS A 202 16.31 -13.89 0.53
C LYS A 202 16.02 -13.24 -0.83
N GLU A 203 15.16 -13.87 -1.64
CA GLU A 203 14.75 -13.34 -2.93
C GLU A 203 13.99 -12.01 -2.79
N LEU A 204 13.05 -11.92 -1.84
CA LEU A 204 12.29 -10.70 -1.56
C LEU A 204 13.18 -9.57 -1.06
N GLU A 205 14.14 -9.86 -0.16
CA GLU A 205 15.12 -8.90 0.35
C GLU A 205 16.01 -8.37 -0.78
N GLN A 206 16.47 -9.24 -1.67
CA GLN A 206 17.27 -8.85 -2.84
C GLN A 206 16.47 -7.97 -3.80
N ASN A 207 15.23 -8.36 -4.12
CA ASN A 207 14.35 -7.60 -5.01
C ASN A 207 13.96 -6.25 -4.40
N LYS A 208 13.72 -6.20 -3.08
CA LYS A 208 13.51 -4.95 -2.34
C LYS A 208 14.72 -4.03 -2.49
N SER A 209 15.93 -4.54 -2.22
CA SER A 209 17.17 -3.76 -2.33
C SER A 209 17.38 -3.20 -3.74
N ASN A 210 17.15 -4.01 -4.78
CA ASN A 210 17.21 -3.54 -6.16
C ASN A 210 16.19 -2.42 -6.43
N THR A 211 14.97 -2.56 -5.89
CA THR A 211 13.91 -1.55 -6.01
C THR A 211 14.30 -0.25 -5.30
N GLU A 212 14.93 -0.34 -4.12
CA GLU A 212 15.43 0.83 -3.36
C GLU A 212 16.50 1.60 -4.13
N ILE A 213 17.46 0.90 -4.75
CA ILE A 213 18.52 1.51 -5.58
C ILE A 213 17.89 2.29 -6.74
N ILE A 214 17.00 1.66 -7.51
CA ILE A 214 16.33 2.29 -8.65
C ILE A 214 15.48 3.48 -8.21
N THR A 215 14.77 3.36 -7.09
CA THR A 215 13.99 4.45 -6.51
C THR A 215 14.87 5.63 -6.15
N SER A 216 16.01 5.38 -5.51
CA SER A 216 16.99 6.41 -5.15
C SER A 216 17.52 7.14 -6.40
N ASP A 217 17.80 6.41 -7.48
CA ASP A 217 18.31 7.02 -8.71
C ASP A 217 17.25 7.88 -9.41
N ILE A 218 16.00 7.41 -9.47
CA ILE A 218 14.86 8.20 -9.96
C ILE A 218 14.66 9.47 -9.10
N GLN A 219 14.71 9.34 -7.77
CA GLN A 219 14.60 10.47 -6.86
C GLN A 219 15.69 11.52 -7.08
N LYS A 220 16.95 11.11 -7.29
CA LYS A 220 18.06 12.02 -7.61
C LYS A 220 17.82 12.79 -8.90
N ILE A 221 17.29 12.14 -9.95
CA ILE A 221 16.96 12.79 -11.22
C ILE A 221 15.83 13.81 -11.03
N VAL A 222 14.75 13.42 -10.35
CA VAL A 222 13.61 14.30 -10.05
C VAL A 222 14.07 15.50 -9.21
N GLN A 223 14.94 15.28 -8.23
CA GLN A 223 15.51 16.35 -7.41
C GLN A 223 16.37 17.32 -8.23
N LYS A 224 17.15 16.83 -9.21
CA LYS A 224 17.91 17.70 -10.14
C LYS A 224 16.99 18.60 -10.95
N LEU A 225 15.84 18.12 -11.43
CA LEU A 225 14.86 18.95 -12.12
C LEU A 225 14.33 20.08 -11.21
N GLN A 226 14.04 19.75 -9.96
CA GLN A 226 13.60 20.71 -8.95
C GLN A 226 14.66 21.79 -8.68
N ILE A 227 15.94 21.39 -8.53
CA ILE A 227 17.06 22.31 -8.33
C ILE A 227 17.21 23.23 -9.55
N GLN A 228 17.11 22.69 -10.77
CA GLN A 228 17.19 23.48 -11.99
C GLN A 228 16.04 24.49 -12.10
N ALA A 229 14.80 24.08 -11.80
CA ALA A 229 13.66 25.00 -11.77
C ALA A 229 13.90 26.16 -10.79
N ARG A 230 14.31 25.86 -9.56
CA ARG A 230 14.60 26.87 -8.53
C ARG A 230 15.74 27.80 -8.91
N SER A 231 16.83 27.25 -9.44
CA SER A 231 17.98 28.06 -9.87
C SER A 231 17.58 29.04 -10.97
N LEU A 232 16.83 28.59 -11.98
CA LEU A 232 16.32 29.42 -13.04
C LEU A 232 15.31 30.47 -12.54
N SER A 233 14.43 30.10 -11.59
CA SER A 233 13.47 31.01 -10.96
C SER A 233 14.20 32.13 -10.21
N ASN A 234 15.18 31.78 -9.37
CA ASN A 234 15.96 32.76 -8.63
C ASN A 234 16.73 33.73 -9.57
N SER A 235 17.34 33.19 -10.63
CA SER A 235 18.02 34.02 -11.63
C SER A 235 17.04 34.98 -12.36
N PHE A 236 15.84 34.46 -12.67
CA PHE A 236 14.77 35.24 -13.27
C PHE A 236 14.30 36.38 -12.37
N ASP A 237 14.08 36.11 -11.07
CA ASP A 237 13.63 37.13 -10.10
C ASP A 237 14.68 38.21 -9.92
N ILE A 238 15.98 37.88 -9.83
CA ILE A 238 17.08 38.84 -9.76
C ILE A 238 17.06 39.74 -11.01
N PHE A 239 16.97 39.13 -12.17
CA PHE A 239 16.99 39.84 -13.44
C PHE A 239 15.77 40.76 -13.62
N MET A 240 14.57 40.31 -13.24
CA MET A 240 13.34 41.12 -13.28
C MET A 240 13.39 42.32 -12.34
N ASN A 241 14.10 42.21 -11.22
CA ASN A 241 14.31 43.35 -10.30
C ASN A 241 15.27 44.39 -10.87
N GLU A 242 16.21 43.98 -11.72
CA GLU A 242 17.21 44.87 -12.33
C GLU A 242 16.74 45.48 -13.66
N CYS A 243 15.88 44.80 -14.41
CA CYS A 243 15.42 45.17 -15.74
C CYS A 243 13.92 45.49 -15.74
N GLN A 244 13.52 46.73 -15.65
CA GLN A 244 12.12 47.15 -15.78
C GLN A 244 11.65 46.97 -17.24
N GLY A 245 10.73 46.05 -17.48
CA GLY A 245 9.80 46.10 -18.60
C GLY A 245 10.17 45.41 -19.90
N VAL A 246 10.79 44.23 -19.88
CA VAL A 246 11.08 43.49 -21.13
C VAL A 246 10.14 42.27 -21.26
N GLU A 247 9.32 42.27 -22.33
CA GLU A 247 8.41 41.18 -22.70
C GLU A 247 9.14 39.88 -23.10
N GLU A 248 10.44 39.90 -23.34
CA GLU A 248 11.27 38.80 -23.84
C GLU A 248 11.48 37.64 -22.85
N PHE A 249 10.98 37.75 -21.62
CA PHE A 249 11.16 36.70 -20.58
C PHE A 249 10.09 35.60 -20.54
N THR A 250 9.13 35.63 -21.48
CA THR A 250 8.07 34.61 -21.56
C THR A 250 8.63 33.20 -21.70
N THR A 251 9.72 33.04 -22.48
CA THR A 251 10.35 31.74 -22.72
C THR A 251 11.02 31.18 -21.47
N LEU A 252 11.80 32.00 -20.74
CA LEU A 252 12.44 31.53 -19.50
C LEU A 252 11.40 31.12 -18.46
N LYS A 253 10.34 31.92 -18.30
CA LYS A 253 9.20 31.61 -17.43
C LYS A 253 8.50 30.30 -17.86
N THR A 254 8.39 30.06 -19.16
CA THR A 254 7.82 28.81 -19.71
C THR A 254 8.73 27.62 -19.41
N ILE A 255 10.05 27.76 -19.58
CA ILE A 255 11.01 26.69 -19.26
C ILE A 255 10.97 26.34 -17.75
N ILE A 256 10.90 27.34 -16.86
CA ILE A 256 10.75 27.11 -15.42
C ILE A 256 9.50 26.29 -15.14
N LYS A 257 8.35 26.68 -15.72
CA LYS A 257 7.09 25.96 -15.56
C LYS A 257 7.15 24.51 -16.10
N ILE A 258 7.89 24.27 -17.18
CA ILE A 258 8.11 22.92 -17.71
C ILE A 258 8.86 22.09 -16.67
N TYR A 259 9.99 22.58 -16.12
CA TYR A 259 10.73 21.85 -15.09
C TYR A 259 9.87 21.53 -13.86
N GLU A 260 9.12 22.50 -13.35
CA GLU A 260 8.24 22.32 -12.18
C GLU A 260 7.13 21.30 -12.47
N SER A 261 6.48 21.41 -13.63
CA SER A 261 5.41 20.49 -14.02
C SER A 261 5.91 19.04 -14.16
N TYR A 262 7.07 18.85 -14.80
CA TYR A 262 7.63 17.50 -14.97
C TYR A 262 8.20 16.96 -13.64
N GLU A 263 8.79 17.79 -12.78
CA GLU A 263 9.21 17.37 -11.44
C GLU A 263 8.04 16.78 -10.67
N ILE A 264 6.92 17.49 -10.60
CA ILE A 264 5.70 17.04 -9.92
C ILE A 264 5.15 15.77 -10.59
N LYS A 265 5.02 15.75 -11.92
CA LYS A 265 4.53 14.60 -12.70
C LYS A 265 5.36 13.34 -12.43
N LEU A 266 6.70 13.44 -12.52
CA LEU A 266 7.60 12.30 -12.36
C LEU A 266 7.63 11.81 -10.91
N ARG A 267 7.61 12.72 -9.93
CA ARG A 267 7.53 12.38 -8.52
C ARG A 267 6.25 11.60 -8.21
N GLN A 268 5.10 12.12 -8.60
CA GLN A 268 3.80 11.51 -8.35
C GLN A 268 3.65 10.16 -9.06
N LYS A 269 4.05 10.10 -10.33
CA LYS A 269 3.83 8.91 -11.17
C LYS A 269 4.79 7.76 -10.86
N TYR A 270 6.03 8.07 -10.45
CA TYR A 270 7.07 7.06 -10.33
C TYR A 270 7.61 6.91 -8.91
N VAL A 271 8.06 8.00 -8.27
CA VAL A 271 8.68 7.90 -6.94
C VAL A 271 7.70 7.32 -5.91
N TYR A 272 6.50 7.89 -5.79
CA TYR A 272 5.52 7.44 -4.79
C TYR A 272 5.06 5.99 -5.03
N ARG A 273 4.96 5.59 -6.30
CA ARG A 273 4.62 4.21 -6.67
C ARG A 273 5.72 3.23 -6.26
N MET A 274 6.99 3.59 -6.46
CA MET A 274 8.14 2.76 -6.09
C MET A 274 8.28 2.67 -4.57
N GLU A 275 8.09 3.77 -3.84
CA GLU A 275 8.07 3.76 -2.38
C GLU A 275 6.96 2.85 -1.82
N ALA A 276 5.78 2.87 -2.43
CA ALA A 276 4.70 1.95 -2.06
C ALA A 276 5.06 0.48 -2.35
N SER A 277 5.75 0.21 -3.47
CA SER A 277 6.25 -1.12 -3.83
C SER A 277 7.26 -1.65 -2.81
N ILE A 278 8.19 -0.82 -2.34
CA ILE A 278 9.17 -1.19 -1.30
C ILE A 278 8.43 -1.61 0.00
N LYS A 279 7.42 -0.86 0.41
CA LYS A 279 6.62 -1.19 1.59
C LYS A 279 5.87 -2.52 1.45
N ASP A 280 5.45 -2.88 0.24
CA ASP A 280 4.79 -4.15 -0.01
C ASP A 280 5.75 -5.33 0.13
N TYR A 281 7.03 -5.19 -0.26
CA TYR A 281 8.06 -6.18 0.06
C TYR A 281 8.19 -6.37 1.57
N ASP A 282 8.14 -5.29 2.36
CA ASP A 282 8.17 -5.38 3.83
C ASP A 282 6.99 -6.16 4.39
N GLN A 283 5.78 -6.01 3.79
CA GLN A 283 4.62 -6.80 4.21
C GLN A 283 4.81 -8.30 3.91
N ALA A 284 5.34 -8.64 2.73
CA ALA A 284 5.62 -10.03 2.37
C ALA A 284 6.68 -10.66 3.31
N ILE A 285 7.75 -9.94 3.61
CA ILE A 285 8.80 -10.38 4.54
C ILE A 285 8.24 -10.58 5.96
N LYS A 286 7.36 -9.67 6.42
CA LYS A 286 6.68 -9.82 7.72
C LYS A 286 5.85 -11.09 7.82
N LEU A 287 5.19 -11.53 6.74
CA LEU A 287 4.44 -12.78 6.74
C LEU A 287 5.37 -14.00 6.93
N ILE A 288 6.54 -13.99 6.32
CA ILE A 288 7.55 -15.04 6.51
C ILE A 288 8.05 -15.07 7.96
N ASN A 289 8.31 -13.90 8.54
CA ASN A 289 8.71 -13.82 9.94
C ASN A 289 7.59 -14.32 10.88
N LEU A 290 6.34 -13.93 10.62
CA LEU A 290 5.17 -14.41 11.37
C LEU A 290 5.03 -15.95 11.30
N TYR A 291 5.27 -16.56 10.13
CA TYR A 291 5.29 -18.00 9.97
C TYR A 291 6.30 -18.66 10.92
N LYS A 292 7.52 -18.13 10.99
CA LYS A 292 8.57 -18.63 11.89
C LYS A 292 8.21 -18.46 13.34
N GLU A 293 7.73 -17.28 13.73
CA GLU A 293 7.32 -16.98 15.12
C GLU A 293 6.23 -17.94 15.60
N LEU A 294 5.23 -18.22 14.75
CA LEU A 294 4.16 -19.17 15.10
C LEU A 294 4.69 -20.60 15.24
N LYS A 295 5.63 -21.05 14.39
CA LYS A 295 6.27 -22.36 14.51
C LYS A 295 7.11 -22.48 15.80
N GLU A 296 7.87 -21.45 16.12
CA GLU A 296 8.63 -21.41 17.37
C GLU A 296 7.71 -21.45 18.59
N GLN A 297 6.59 -20.73 18.57
CA GLN A 297 5.61 -20.76 19.66
C GLN A 297 4.99 -22.14 19.82
N ILE A 298 4.61 -22.83 18.72
CA ILE A 298 4.11 -24.21 18.76
C ILE A 298 5.15 -25.15 19.42
N ASN A 299 6.43 -25.00 19.08
CA ASN A 299 7.48 -25.82 19.67
C ASN A 299 7.65 -25.56 21.16
N LYS A 300 7.63 -24.28 21.60
CA LYS A 300 7.67 -23.90 23.03
C LYS A 300 6.49 -24.49 23.80
N ASP A 301 5.28 -24.28 23.31
CA ASP A 301 4.06 -24.77 23.96
C ASP A 301 4.03 -26.30 24.04
N THR A 302 4.54 -26.99 23.00
CA THR A 302 4.67 -28.45 22.99
C THR A 302 5.66 -28.96 24.08
N GLN A 303 6.75 -28.22 24.30
CA GLN A 303 7.69 -28.58 25.38
C GLN A 303 7.07 -28.37 26.78
N LEU A 304 6.23 -27.31 26.92
CA LEU A 304 5.55 -27.04 28.19
C LEU A 304 4.51 -28.12 28.55
N ILE A 305 3.82 -28.72 27.60
CA ILE A 305 2.89 -29.85 27.84
C ILE A 305 3.61 -31.03 28.52
N ASN A 306 4.87 -31.27 28.18
CA ASN A 306 5.67 -32.34 28.74
C ASN A 306 6.25 -32.04 30.12
N ASN A 307 6.08 -30.81 30.61
CA ASN A 307 6.60 -30.39 31.92
C ASN A 307 5.53 -30.59 33.01
N PRO A 308 5.80 -31.39 34.07
CA PRO A 308 4.85 -31.68 35.14
C PRO A 308 4.26 -30.45 35.84
N ASN A 309 4.98 -29.34 35.84
CA ASN A 309 4.58 -28.09 36.49
C ASN A 309 3.38 -27.40 35.79
N TYR A 310 3.08 -27.78 34.54
CA TYR A 310 2.01 -27.18 33.72
C TYR A 310 0.76 -28.06 33.58
N ARG A 311 0.61 -29.11 34.42
CA ARG A 311 -0.52 -30.06 34.32
C ARG A 311 -1.88 -29.40 34.33
N SER A 312 -2.09 -28.32 35.09
CA SER A 312 -3.36 -27.59 35.16
C SER A 312 -3.65 -26.75 33.89
N GLN A 313 -2.67 -26.55 33.01
CA GLN A 313 -2.76 -25.73 31.82
C GLN A 313 -2.69 -26.54 30.52
N ILE A 314 -2.63 -27.88 30.62
CA ILE A 314 -2.43 -28.76 29.44
C ILE A 314 -3.52 -28.55 28.38
N ASP A 315 -4.78 -28.42 28.75
CA ASP A 315 -5.87 -28.28 27.81
C ASP A 315 -5.85 -26.93 27.11
N GLU A 316 -5.47 -25.87 27.82
CA GLU A 316 -5.27 -24.55 27.27
C GLU A 316 -4.09 -24.51 26.28
N LEU A 317 -2.94 -25.10 26.67
CA LEU A 317 -1.76 -25.23 25.81
C LEU A 317 -2.09 -26.04 24.53
N LYS A 318 -2.83 -27.13 24.64
CA LYS A 318 -3.28 -27.91 23.49
C LYS A 318 -4.16 -27.09 22.54
N MET A 319 -5.07 -26.29 23.09
CA MET A 319 -5.92 -25.40 22.30
C MET A 319 -5.08 -24.33 21.58
N GLN A 320 -4.12 -23.71 22.26
CA GLN A 320 -3.21 -22.72 21.66
C GLN A 320 -2.36 -23.33 20.56
N ILE A 321 -1.77 -24.51 20.78
CA ILE A 321 -1.00 -25.24 19.77
C ILE A 321 -1.88 -25.52 18.53
N ASN A 322 -3.10 -26.00 18.74
CA ASN A 322 -4.00 -26.32 17.63
C ASN A 322 -4.37 -25.06 16.83
N ASN A 323 -4.69 -23.96 17.50
CA ASN A 323 -4.97 -22.69 16.86
C ASN A 323 -3.76 -22.15 16.08
N ASN A 324 -2.56 -22.23 16.65
CA ASN A 324 -1.34 -21.80 15.98
C ASN A 324 -0.99 -22.70 14.79
N LYS A 325 -1.21 -24.01 14.88
CA LYS A 325 -1.06 -24.95 13.75
C LYS A 325 -1.99 -24.58 12.59
N GLN A 326 -3.26 -24.31 12.86
CA GLN A 326 -4.22 -23.87 11.84
C GLN A 326 -3.78 -22.56 11.18
N LYS A 327 -3.29 -21.59 11.97
CA LYS A 327 -2.76 -20.33 11.42
C LYS A 327 -1.54 -20.55 10.55
N VAL A 328 -0.59 -21.40 10.97
CA VAL A 328 0.61 -21.73 10.18
C VAL A 328 0.24 -22.40 8.86
N GLU A 329 -0.69 -23.35 8.88
CA GLU A 329 -1.19 -24.00 7.68
C GLU A 329 -1.89 -23.03 6.73
N GLN A 330 -2.79 -22.19 7.26
CA GLN A 330 -3.48 -21.17 6.47
C GLN A 330 -2.51 -20.15 5.88
N LEU A 331 -1.53 -19.70 6.67
CA LEU A 331 -0.49 -18.78 6.21
C LEU A 331 0.35 -19.42 5.11
N HIS A 332 0.75 -20.67 5.28
CA HIS A 332 1.53 -21.41 4.27
C HIS A 332 0.79 -21.48 2.94
N ILE A 333 -0.45 -21.97 2.95
CA ILE A 333 -1.27 -22.12 1.73
C ILE A 333 -1.50 -20.76 1.05
N ASN A 334 -1.93 -19.76 1.81
CA ASN A 334 -2.25 -18.45 1.23
C ASN A 334 -1.02 -17.72 0.73
N PHE A 335 0.12 -17.84 1.42
CA PHE A 335 1.36 -17.22 0.99
C PHE A 335 1.90 -17.83 -0.29
N LEU A 336 1.87 -19.16 -0.41
CA LEU A 336 2.29 -19.83 -1.65
C LEU A 336 1.40 -19.49 -2.84
N ASP A 337 0.08 -19.39 -2.61
CA ASP A 337 -0.86 -18.95 -3.64
C ASP A 337 -0.57 -17.53 -4.16
N ASP A 338 -0.08 -16.65 -3.29
CA ASP A 338 0.07 -15.24 -3.60
C ASP A 338 1.48 -14.86 -4.04
N ILE A 339 2.51 -15.59 -3.61
CA ILE A 339 3.91 -15.14 -3.75
C ILE A 339 4.34 -14.99 -5.22
N ASP A 340 3.93 -15.88 -6.09
CA ASP A 340 4.27 -15.80 -7.51
C ASP A 340 3.57 -14.63 -8.20
N LEU A 341 2.28 -14.42 -7.90
CA LEU A 341 1.54 -13.27 -8.38
C LEU A 341 2.16 -11.95 -7.86
N PHE A 342 2.53 -11.92 -6.59
CA PHE A 342 3.21 -10.78 -5.98
C PHE A 342 4.53 -10.47 -6.68
N LYS A 343 5.41 -11.47 -6.88
CA LYS A 343 6.68 -11.31 -7.59
C LYS A 343 6.50 -10.79 -9.01
N GLN A 344 5.53 -11.34 -9.74
CA GLN A 344 5.20 -10.89 -11.10
C GLN A 344 4.75 -9.43 -11.12
N GLN A 345 3.84 -9.03 -10.21
CA GLN A 345 3.37 -7.66 -10.09
C GLN A 345 4.50 -6.69 -9.74
N GLN A 346 5.40 -7.07 -8.83
CA GLN A 346 6.53 -6.22 -8.44
C GLN A 346 7.54 -6.06 -9.57
N SER A 347 7.94 -7.17 -10.21
CA SER A 347 8.85 -7.15 -11.36
C SER A 347 8.29 -6.31 -12.51
N TRP A 348 7.02 -6.49 -12.82
CA TRP A 348 6.38 -5.68 -13.83
C TRP A 348 6.31 -4.20 -13.45
N CYS A 349 5.94 -3.88 -12.19
CA CYS A 349 5.90 -2.50 -11.70
C CYS A 349 7.27 -1.83 -11.91
N LEU A 350 8.35 -2.51 -11.56
CA LEU A 350 9.71 -2.02 -11.72
C LEU A 350 10.07 -1.76 -13.19
N ASN A 351 9.82 -2.73 -14.06
CA ASN A 351 10.11 -2.63 -15.49
C ASN A 351 9.28 -1.54 -16.18
N ASP A 352 8.00 -1.43 -15.84
CA ASP A 352 7.09 -0.41 -16.37
C ASP A 352 7.53 1.00 -15.93
N VAL A 353 7.86 1.15 -14.65
CA VAL A 353 8.36 2.41 -14.10
C VAL A 353 9.64 2.84 -14.79
N GLN A 354 10.65 1.97 -14.88
CA GLN A 354 11.92 2.29 -15.54
C GLN A 354 11.69 2.74 -16.97
N LYS A 355 10.96 1.95 -17.76
CA LYS A 355 10.72 2.23 -19.18
C LYS A 355 9.98 3.56 -19.39
N LYS A 356 8.89 3.77 -18.67
CA LYS A 356 8.06 4.97 -18.82
C LYS A 356 8.71 6.22 -18.23
N PHE A 357 9.48 6.08 -17.16
CA PHE A 357 10.21 7.19 -16.57
C PHE A 357 11.19 7.83 -17.57
N TYR A 358 11.95 7.02 -18.30
CA TYR A 358 12.87 7.55 -19.31
C TYR A 358 12.15 8.21 -20.49
N ILE A 359 11.00 7.69 -20.89
CA ILE A 359 10.17 8.32 -21.94
C ILE A 359 9.68 9.70 -21.48
N ASP A 360 9.05 9.79 -20.31
CA ASP A 360 8.56 11.05 -19.76
C ASP A 360 9.70 12.05 -19.50
N LEU A 361 10.87 11.58 -19.09
CA LEU A 361 12.06 12.42 -18.90
C LEU A 361 12.57 12.98 -20.25
N GLN A 362 12.58 12.17 -21.30
CA GLN A 362 12.93 12.59 -22.66
C GLN A 362 11.97 13.64 -23.16
N GLU A 363 10.65 13.46 -22.97
CA GLU A 363 9.62 14.45 -23.32
C GLU A 363 9.87 15.80 -22.62
N CYS A 364 10.32 15.79 -21.35
CA CYS A 364 10.70 17.00 -20.64
C CYS A 364 11.82 17.74 -21.36
N TYR A 365 12.90 17.05 -21.69
CA TYR A 365 14.05 17.65 -22.37
C TYR A 365 13.70 18.16 -23.78
N ASP A 366 12.90 17.41 -24.53
CA ASP A 366 12.47 17.82 -25.86
C ASP A 366 11.56 19.08 -25.82
N SER A 367 10.67 19.17 -24.82
CA SER A 367 9.84 20.33 -24.57
C SER A 367 10.68 21.58 -24.27
N ILE A 368 11.74 21.44 -23.45
CA ILE A 368 12.67 22.55 -23.13
C ILE A 368 13.46 22.94 -24.36
N LYS A 369 13.95 21.98 -25.16
CA LYS A 369 14.70 22.23 -26.39
C LYS A 369 13.86 23.00 -27.41
N GLN A 370 12.59 22.64 -27.61
CA GLN A 370 11.67 23.34 -28.49
C GLN A 370 11.49 24.81 -28.09
N GLN A 371 11.35 25.10 -26.79
CA GLN A 371 11.23 26.48 -26.29
C GLN A 371 12.50 27.30 -26.57
N LYS A 372 13.68 26.70 -26.45
CA LYS A 372 14.96 27.37 -26.77
C LYS A 372 15.10 27.66 -28.26
N THR A 373 14.65 26.73 -29.13
CA THR A 373 14.77 26.89 -30.58
C THR A 373 13.78 27.96 -31.11
N ALA A 374 12.60 28.09 -30.52
CA ALA A 374 11.60 29.09 -30.88
C ALA A 374 12.04 30.54 -30.61
N GLN A 375 13.13 30.75 -29.81
CA GLN A 375 13.72 32.09 -29.59
C GLN A 375 14.70 32.52 -30.70
N HIS A 376 15.18 31.58 -31.54
CA HIS A 376 16.15 31.87 -32.58
C HIS A 376 15.51 32.03 -33.96
N LEU A 377 14.17 31.98 -34.03
CA LEU A 377 13.35 32.29 -35.19
C LEU A 377 12.60 33.60 -34.97
#